data_db5f41c9b79a0f083030c9ffa5e3a871
#
_entry.id   db5f41c9b79a0f083030c9ffa5e3a871
#
_cell.length_a   1.000
_cell.length_b   1.000
_cell.length_c   1.000
_cell.angle_alpha   90.00
_cell.angle_beta   90.00
_cell.angle_gamma   90.00
#
_symmetry.space_group_name_H-M   'P 1'
#
loop_
_entity.id
_entity.type
_entity.pdbx_description
1 polymer ?
#
loop_
_entity_poly.entity_id
_entity_poly.type
_entity_poly.pdbx_seq_one_letter_code
_entity_poly.pdbx_strand_id
1 'polypeptide(L)'
;LSVDARAGFAAGAHARTLHETQGLSMALERTFSIVKPDGVARNLIGEVYRRFESAGLRIVAARMVRLSQAQAEGFYAVHRERPFFKDLVRYMTSGPIMLQVLEGPDAIAKNREIMGATDPKKAAPGTIRADLAQSIEANTVHGSDGPETAAQEIAYFFRGTEICPRP
;
A
#
# COMPACT_ATOMS: atom_id res chain seq x y z
N LEU A 1 18.39 -66.83 55.22
CA LEU A 1 19.33 -65.76 55.28
C LEU A 1 19.14 -64.87 54.04
N SER A 2 18.46 -63.81 54.29
CA SER A 2 18.50 -62.43 53.82
C SER A 2 19.36 -62.15 52.58
N VAL A 3 18.75 -61.42 51.64
CA VAL A 3 19.20 -60.13 51.11
C VAL A 3 18.19 -59.48 50.21
N ASP A 4 17.92 -58.25 50.49
CA ASP A 4 17.12 -57.29 49.73
C ASP A 4 17.70 -57.01 48.32
N ALA A 5 16.83 -56.84 47.33
CA ALA A 5 17.16 -56.21 46.07
C ALA A 5 16.11 -55.11 45.77
N ARG A 6 16.51 -53.86 46.02
CA ARG A 6 15.75 -52.67 45.64
C ARG A 6 15.88 -52.42 44.15
N ALA A 7 14.79 -52.45 43.43
CA ALA A 7 14.70 -52.01 42.07
C ALA A 7 14.54 -50.48 42.02
N GLY A 8 15.50 -49.79 41.39
CA GLY A 8 15.44 -48.37 41.10
C GLY A 8 14.57 -48.08 39.89
N PHE A 9 13.53 -47.29 40.10
CA PHE A 9 12.69 -46.79 39.05
C PHE A 9 13.33 -45.56 38.45
N ALA A 10 13.84 -45.64 37.22
CA ALA A 10 14.35 -44.51 36.47
C ALA A 10 13.15 -43.83 35.78
N ALA A 11 12.80 -42.66 36.26
CA ALA A 11 11.83 -41.77 35.61
C ALA A 11 12.46 -41.15 34.36
N GLY A 12 12.05 -41.62 33.18
CA GLY A 12 12.35 -40.95 31.90
C GLY A 12 11.61 -39.64 31.75
N ALA A 13 12.35 -38.55 31.92
CA ALA A 13 11.84 -37.21 31.60
C ALA A 13 11.72 -37.08 30.07
N HIS A 14 10.47 -37.12 29.57
CA HIS A 14 10.20 -36.72 28.20
C HIS A 14 10.29 -35.18 28.14
N ALA A 15 11.40 -34.69 27.64
CA ALA A 15 11.50 -33.30 27.21
C ALA A 15 10.59 -33.09 26.02
N ARG A 16 9.41 -32.47 26.26
CA ARG A 16 8.57 -31.93 25.21
C ARG A 16 9.30 -30.72 24.66
N THR A 17 9.88 -30.88 23.48
CA THR A 17 10.39 -29.76 22.67
C THR A 17 9.16 -28.94 22.25
N LEU A 18 8.97 -27.82 22.93
CA LEU A 18 8.04 -26.79 22.48
C LEU A 18 8.65 -26.20 21.20
N HIS A 19 8.12 -26.61 20.06
CA HIS A 19 8.30 -25.84 18.85
C HIS A 19 7.54 -24.54 19.05
N GLU A 20 8.26 -23.49 19.48
CA GLU A 20 7.84 -22.12 19.28
C GLU A 20 7.76 -21.91 17.78
N THR A 21 6.55 -22.02 17.23
CA THR A 21 6.21 -21.39 15.97
C THR A 21 6.33 -19.89 16.21
N GLN A 22 7.50 -19.33 15.95
CA GLN A 22 7.66 -17.91 15.72
C GLN A 22 6.82 -17.59 14.47
N GLY A 23 5.56 -17.27 14.70
CA GLY A 23 4.76 -16.58 13.73
C GLY A 23 5.50 -15.29 13.40
N LEU A 24 6.14 -15.22 12.23
CA LEU A 24 6.61 -13.96 11.69
C LEU A 24 5.41 -13.02 11.69
N SER A 25 5.35 -12.14 12.67
CA SER A 25 4.49 -10.97 12.61
C SER A 25 4.97 -10.19 11.40
N MET A 26 4.32 -10.37 10.26
CA MET A 26 4.56 -9.55 9.08
C MET A 26 4.38 -8.10 9.53
N ALA A 27 5.48 -7.33 9.53
CA ALA A 27 5.44 -5.94 9.94
C ALA A 27 4.43 -5.20 9.05
N LEU A 28 3.53 -4.43 9.68
CA LEU A 28 2.58 -3.60 8.95
C LEU A 28 3.35 -2.52 8.20
N GLU A 29 3.16 -2.50 6.90
CA GLU A 29 3.76 -1.52 6.00
C GLU A 29 2.70 -0.50 5.57
N ARG A 30 3.13 0.73 5.29
CA ARG A 30 2.27 1.78 4.74
C ARG A 30 2.73 2.19 3.35
N THR A 31 1.78 2.49 2.49
CA THR A 31 2.03 3.08 1.18
C THR A 31 1.09 4.24 0.92
N PHE A 32 1.56 5.18 0.11
CA PHE A 32 0.74 6.29 -0.34
C PHE A 32 0.08 5.94 -1.67
N SER A 33 -1.15 6.38 -1.85
CA SER A 33 -1.89 6.19 -3.09
C SER A 33 -2.74 7.43 -3.42
N ILE A 34 -3.02 7.63 -4.69
CA ILE A 34 -3.92 8.69 -5.20
C ILE A 34 -4.91 8.07 -6.16
N VAL A 35 -6.20 8.42 -6.05
CA VAL A 35 -7.11 8.34 -7.19
C VAL A 35 -7.00 9.66 -7.94
N LYS A 36 -6.54 9.59 -9.19
CA LYS A 36 -6.21 10.74 -10.04
C LYS A 36 -7.46 11.45 -10.58
N PRO A 37 -7.33 12.63 -11.19
CA PRO A 37 -8.48 13.40 -11.65
C PRO A 37 -9.44 12.64 -12.59
N ASP A 38 -8.91 11.78 -13.47
CA ASP A 38 -9.74 10.94 -14.36
C ASP A 38 -10.60 9.94 -13.58
N GLY A 39 -10.03 9.30 -12.55
CA GLY A 39 -10.75 8.37 -11.69
C GLY A 39 -11.82 9.07 -10.84
N VAL A 40 -11.50 10.24 -10.28
CA VAL A 40 -12.47 11.03 -9.50
C VAL A 40 -13.62 11.53 -10.40
N ALA A 41 -13.30 12.12 -11.56
CA ALA A 41 -14.29 12.64 -12.49
C ALA A 41 -15.27 11.57 -13.01
N ARG A 42 -14.82 10.33 -13.08
CA ARG A 42 -15.61 9.17 -13.51
C ARG A 42 -16.27 8.42 -12.35
N ASN A 43 -16.24 8.99 -11.15
CA ASN A 43 -16.86 8.43 -9.93
C ASN A 43 -16.34 7.01 -9.57
N LEU A 44 -15.03 6.79 -9.72
CA LEU A 44 -14.39 5.49 -9.50
C LEU A 44 -13.77 5.30 -8.11
N ILE A 45 -13.87 6.29 -7.19
CA ILE A 45 -13.27 6.21 -5.85
C ILE A 45 -13.73 4.94 -5.14
N GLY A 46 -15.05 4.68 -5.10
CA GLY A 46 -15.60 3.51 -4.42
C GLY A 46 -15.11 2.18 -5.00
N GLU A 47 -14.98 2.06 -6.32
CA GLU A 47 -14.46 0.86 -6.97
C GLU A 47 -12.97 0.65 -6.66
N VAL A 48 -12.16 1.71 -6.68
CA VAL A 48 -10.74 1.63 -6.31
C VAL A 48 -10.59 1.20 -4.85
N TYR A 49 -11.34 1.81 -3.93
CA TYR A 49 -11.32 1.46 -2.50
C TYR A 49 -11.77 0.03 -2.25
N ARG A 50 -12.83 -0.42 -2.93
CA ARG A 50 -13.27 -1.82 -2.86
C ARG A 50 -12.13 -2.79 -3.22
N ARG A 51 -11.33 -2.48 -4.24
CA ARG A 51 -10.19 -3.32 -4.64
C ARG A 51 -9.09 -3.34 -3.59
N PHE A 52 -8.78 -2.19 -2.98
CA PHE A 52 -7.82 -2.14 -1.88
C PHE A 52 -8.27 -2.98 -0.69
N GLU A 53 -9.50 -2.79 -0.23
CA GLU A 53 -10.03 -3.51 0.94
C GLU A 53 -10.20 -5.00 0.66
N SER A 54 -10.65 -5.39 -0.54
CA SER A 54 -10.76 -6.80 -0.95
C SER A 54 -9.41 -7.51 -0.99
N ALA A 55 -8.31 -6.79 -1.22
CA ALA A 55 -6.96 -7.32 -1.17
C ALA A 55 -6.34 -7.29 0.24
N GLY A 56 -7.09 -6.87 1.26
CA GLY A 56 -6.64 -6.82 2.64
C GLY A 56 -5.80 -5.58 2.99
N LEU A 57 -5.80 -4.55 2.13
CA LEU A 57 -5.23 -3.24 2.48
C LEU A 57 -6.27 -2.41 3.24
N ARG A 58 -5.85 -1.82 4.36
CA ARG A 58 -6.69 -0.93 5.17
C ARG A 58 -6.43 0.52 4.79
N ILE A 59 -7.48 1.30 4.61
CA ILE A 59 -7.38 2.75 4.45
C ILE A 59 -7.26 3.35 5.85
N VAL A 60 -6.12 3.96 6.15
CA VAL A 60 -5.84 4.54 7.49
C VAL A 60 -5.79 6.07 7.49
N ALA A 61 -5.80 6.69 6.33
CA ALA A 61 -6.06 8.12 6.12
C ALA A 61 -6.60 8.33 4.72
N ALA A 62 -7.51 9.32 4.55
CA ALA A 62 -8.06 9.67 3.25
C ALA A 62 -8.51 11.13 3.22
N ARG A 63 -8.28 11.81 2.10
CA ARG A 63 -8.68 13.21 1.92
C ARG A 63 -8.83 13.56 0.45
N MET A 64 -9.95 14.18 0.09
CA MET A 64 -10.13 14.77 -1.23
C MET A 64 -9.52 16.17 -1.25
N VAL A 65 -8.71 16.47 -2.25
CA VAL A 65 -8.09 17.78 -2.44
C VAL A 65 -8.05 18.17 -3.92
N ARG A 66 -7.95 19.46 -4.18
CA ARG A 66 -7.53 19.97 -5.47
C ARG A 66 -6.13 20.58 -5.30
N LEU A 67 -5.15 20.03 -6.00
CA LEU A 67 -3.78 20.53 -5.88
C LEU A 67 -3.65 21.91 -6.52
N SER A 68 -2.91 22.80 -5.86
CA SER A 68 -2.35 23.97 -6.54
C SER A 68 -1.19 23.53 -7.44
N GLN A 69 -0.82 24.40 -8.39
CA GLN A 69 0.34 24.16 -9.23
C GLN A 69 1.60 23.90 -8.39
N ALA A 70 1.85 24.75 -7.38
CA ALA A 70 3.01 24.61 -6.50
C ALA A 70 3.03 23.28 -5.73
N GLN A 71 1.87 22.80 -5.28
CA GLN A 71 1.76 21.49 -4.62
C GLN A 71 2.06 20.34 -5.58
N ALA A 72 1.53 20.39 -6.80
CA ALA A 72 1.81 19.36 -7.80
C ALA A 72 3.29 19.37 -8.23
N GLU A 73 3.87 20.55 -8.47
CA GLU A 73 5.29 20.66 -8.80
C GLU A 73 6.22 20.19 -7.68
N GLY A 74 5.86 20.47 -6.42
CA GLY A 74 6.60 20.00 -5.26
C GLY A 74 6.52 18.48 -5.09
N PHE A 75 5.33 17.91 -5.22
CA PHE A 75 5.13 16.47 -5.10
C PHE A 75 5.87 15.68 -6.20
N TYR A 76 5.81 16.16 -7.44
CA TYR A 76 6.47 15.54 -8.58
C TYR A 76 7.85 16.11 -8.89
N ALA A 77 8.52 16.79 -7.93
CA ALA A 77 9.81 17.43 -8.13
C ALA A 77 10.91 16.50 -8.65
N VAL A 78 10.86 15.21 -8.29
CA VAL A 78 11.75 14.14 -8.80
C VAL A 78 11.68 14.00 -10.33
N HIS A 79 10.60 14.43 -10.95
CA HIS A 79 10.39 14.37 -12.40
C HIS A 79 10.62 15.71 -13.12
N ARG A 80 11.10 16.75 -12.42
CA ARG A 80 11.20 18.13 -12.94
C ARG A 80 11.94 18.24 -14.27
N GLU A 81 12.97 17.44 -14.46
CA GLU A 81 13.79 17.42 -15.70
C GLU A 81 13.23 16.50 -16.80
N ARG A 82 12.09 15.87 -16.54
CA ARG A 82 11.46 14.98 -17.52
C ARG A 82 10.59 15.77 -18.51
N PRO A 83 10.58 15.40 -19.81
CA PRO A 83 9.77 16.08 -20.82
C PRO A 83 8.28 16.15 -20.49
N PHE A 84 7.76 15.13 -19.81
CA PHE A 84 6.34 15.03 -19.45
C PHE A 84 5.97 15.83 -18.19
N PHE A 85 6.90 16.45 -17.47
CA PHE A 85 6.64 17.08 -16.17
C PHE A 85 5.54 18.12 -16.21
N LYS A 86 5.58 19.04 -17.19
CA LYS A 86 4.58 20.11 -17.34
C LYS A 86 3.19 19.55 -17.60
N ASP A 87 3.08 18.52 -18.42
CA ASP A 87 1.82 17.89 -18.72
C ASP A 87 1.27 17.10 -17.54
N LEU A 88 2.15 16.43 -16.77
CA LEU A 88 1.78 15.78 -15.52
C LEU A 88 1.23 16.77 -14.49
N VAL A 89 1.89 17.91 -14.28
CA VAL A 89 1.42 18.97 -13.37
C VAL A 89 0.07 19.50 -13.81
N ARG A 90 -0.09 19.83 -15.10
CA ARG A 90 -1.35 20.29 -15.67
C ARG A 90 -2.48 19.26 -15.46
N TYR A 91 -2.19 18.00 -15.71
CA TYR A 91 -3.14 16.91 -15.53
C TYR A 91 -3.54 16.76 -14.05
N MET A 92 -2.57 16.72 -13.14
CA MET A 92 -2.85 16.52 -11.70
C MET A 92 -3.56 17.72 -11.03
N THR A 93 -3.53 18.90 -11.64
CA THR A 93 -4.24 20.08 -11.18
C THR A 93 -5.58 20.33 -11.91
N SER A 94 -5.92 19.52 -12.90
CA SER A 94 -7.13 19.67 -13.71
C SER A 94 -8.44 19.45 -12.95
N GLY A 95 -8.40 18.67 -11.85
CA GLY A 95 -9.58 18.35 -11.06
C GLY A 95 -9.21 17.87 -9.66
N PRO A 96 -10.22 17.55 -8.82
CA PRO A 96 -10.00 16.94 -7.52
C PRO A 96 -9.34 15.58 -7.67
N ILE A 97 -8.56 15.24 -6.64
CA ILE A 97 -7.93 13.91 -6.46
C ILE A 97 -8.30 13.38 -5.08
N MET A 98 -8.27 12.06 -4.93
CA MET A 98 -8.44 11.43 -3.63
C MET A 98 -7.10 10.88 -3.16
N LEU A 99 -6.61 11.40 -2.03
CA LEU A 99 -5.37 10.97 -1.38
C LEU A 99 -5.70 9.93 -0.31
N GLN A 100 -4.93 8.87 -0.23
CA GLN A 100 -5.07 7.86 0.82
C GLN A 100 -3.74 7.26 1.25
N VAL A 101 -3.68 6.86 2.53
CA VAL A 101 -2.64 6.01 3.09
C VAL A 101 -3.24 4.63 3.27
N LEU A 102 -2.58 3.64 2.69
CA LEU A 102 -2.95 2.22 2.80
C LEU A 102 -1.98 1.53 3.75
N GLU A 103 -2.50 0.62 4.57
CA GLU A 103 -1.73 -0.14 5.55
C GLU A 103 -2.04 -1.64 5.43
N GLY A 104 -1.03 -2.47 5.52
CA GLY A 104 -1.16 -3.94 5.51
C GLY A 104 0.19 -4.62 5.39
N PRO A 105 0.23 -5.96 5.43
CA PRO A 105 1.44 -6.70 5.08
C PRO A 105 1.83 -6.44 3.63
N ASP A 106 3.10 -6.13 3.37
CA ASP A 106 3.65 -5.85 2.03
C ASP A 106 2.83 -4.82 1.24
N ALA A 107 2.35 -3.76 1.92
CA ALA A 107 1.38 -2.82 1.35
C ALA A 107 1.85 -2.16 0.05
N ILE A 108 3.14 -1.85 -0.08
CA ILE A 108 3.71 -1.25 -1.29
C ILE A 108 3.59 -2.21 -2.47
N ALA A 109 4.10 -3.43 -2.32
CA ALA A 109 4.08 -4.44 -3.38
C ALA A 109 2.64 -4.80 -3.77
N LYS A 110 1.78 -5.02 -2.77
CA LYS A 110 0.37 -5.35 -2.97
C LYS A 110 -0.40 -4.24 -3.68
N ASN A 111 -0.19 -2.98 -3.29
CA ASN A 111 -0.81 -1.85 -3.99
C ASN A 111 -0.37 -1.78 -5.46
N ARG A 112 0.93 -1.97 -5.74
CA ARG A 112 1.46 -1.98 -7.11
C ARG A 112 0.88 -3.11 -7.95
N GLU A 113 0.70 -4.29 -7.37
CA GLU A 113 0.04 -5.43 -8.02
C GLU A 113 -1.42 -5.11 -8.37
N ILE A 114 -2.19 -4.55 -7.43
CA ILE A 114 -3.59 -4.16 -7.64
C ILE A 114 -3.70 -3.06 -8.72
N MET A 115 -2.79 -2.10 -8.72
CA MET A 115 -2.79 -1.02 -9.72
C MET A 115 -2.51 -1.52 -11.13
N GLY A 116 -1.61 -2.47 -11.27
CA GLY A 116 -1.12 -2.94 -12.58
C GLY A 116 -0.05 -2.03 -13.20
N ALA A 117 0.45 -2.44 -14.36
CA ALA A 117 1.48 -1.71 -15.10
C ALA A 117 1.04 -0.27 -15.42
N THR A 118 2.02 0.65 -15.50
CA THR A 118 1.77 2.09 -15.79
C THR A 118 1.04 2.29 -17.10
N ASP A 119 1.42 1.55 -18.13
CA ASP A 119 0.70 1.50 -19.40
C ASP A 119 -0.48 0.50 -19.27
N PRO A 120 -1.75 0.96 -19.36
CA PRO A 120 -2.90 0.09 -19.22
C PRO A 120 -2.96 -1.03 -20.26
N LYS A 121 -2.35 -0.86 -21.44
CA LYS A 121 -2.27 -1.90 -22.48
C LYS A 121 -1.35 -3.06 -22.08
N LYS A 122 -0.46 -2.84 -21.12
CA LYS A 122 0.47 -3.84 -20.57
C LYS A 122 0.05 -4.34 -19.18
N ALA A 123 -0.99 -3.74 -18.61
CA ALA A 123 -1.49 -4.13 -17.30
C ALA A 123 -2.24 -5.46 -17.38
N ALA A 124 -2.03 -6.33 -16.39
CA ALA A 124 -2.72 -7.61 -16.32
C ALA A 124 -4.23 -7.40 -16.13
N PRO A 125 -5.08 -8.22 -16.77
CA PRO A 125 -6.52 -8.19 -16.57
C PRO A 125 -6.91 -8.26 -15.08
N GLY A 126 -7.91 -7.50 -14.67
CA GLY A 126 -8.37 -7.42 -13.28
C GLY A 126 -7.62 -6.39 -12.44
N THR A 127 -6.55 -5.78 -12.94
CA THR A 127 -5.91 -4.65 -12.28
C THR A 127 -6.66 -3.34 -12.54
N ILE A 128 -6.47 -2.36 -11.64
CA ILE A 128 -7.15 -1.05 -11.76
C ILE A 128 -6.88 -0.42 -13.13
N ARG A 129 -5.65 -0.40 -13.56
CA ARG A 129 -5.27 0.24 -14.83
C ARG A 129 -5.76 -0.50 -16.05
N ALA A 130 -5.71 -1.84 -16.04
CA ALA A 130 -6.26 -2.62 -17.16
C ALA A 130 -7.76 -2.38 -17.35
N ASP A 131 -8.49 -2.31 -16.25
CA ASP A 131 -9.96 -2.26 -16.30
C ASP A 131 -10.51 -0.83 -16.39
N LEU A 132 -9.81 0.15 -15.79
CA LEU A 132 -10.37 1.48 -15.55
C LEU A 132 -9.59 2.62 -16.21
N ALA A 133 -8.32 2.46 -16.55
CA ALA A 133 -7.51 3.52 -17.13
C ALA A 133 -7.90 3.82 -18.59
N GLN A 134 -7.78 5.10 -18.97
CA GLN A 134 -8.09 5.55 -20.32
C GLN A 134 -6.86 5.65 -21.23
N SER A 135 -5.72 6.01 -20.63
CA SER A 135 -4.45 6.13 -21.32
C SER A 135 -3.28 5.99 -20.32
N ILE A 136 -2.05 6.08 -20.81
CA ILE A 136 -0.86 6.07 -19.95
C ILE A 136 -0.78 7.34 -19.07
N GLU A 137 -1.31 8.45 -19.55
CA GLU A 137 -1.37 9.71 -18.82
C GLU A 137 -2.54 9.68 -17.82
N ALA A 138 -3.73 9.31 -18.28
CA ALA A 138 -4.95 9.18 -17.50
C ALA A 138 -5.12 7.73 -17.01
N ASN A 139 -4.19 7.30 -16.14
CA ASN A 139 -4.09 5.91 -15.70
C ASN A 139 -4.65 5.65 -14.29
N THR A 140 -5.57 6.49 -13.86
CA THR A 140 -6.50 6.36 -12.73
C THR A 140 -5.86 6.42 -11.35
N VAL A 141 -4.72 5.81 -11.11
CA VAL A 141 -4.13 5.70 -9.77
C VAL A 141 -2.62 5.96 -9.75
N HIS A 142 -2.14 6.43 -8.59
CA HIS A 142 -0.73 6.51 -8.22
C HIS A 142 -0.50 5.66 -6.97
N GLY A 143 0.69 5.10 -6.83
CA GLY A 143 1.17 4.44 -5.62
C GLY A 143 2.68 4.57 -5.49
N SER A 144 3.17 4.60 -4.26
CA SER A 144 4.60 4.70 -3.97
C SER A 144 5.39 3.52 -4.53
N ASP A 145 6.63 3.78 -4.93
CA ASP A 145 7.51 2.78 -5.55
C ASP A 145 8.30 1.94 -4.55
N GLY A 146 8.48 2.44 -3.34
CA GLY A 146 9.27 1.79 -2.31
C GLY A 146 9.07 2.42 -0.94
N PRO A 147 9.72 1.87 0.13
CA PRO A 147 9.53 2.34 1.50
C PRO A 147 9.92 3.80 1.72
N GLU A 148 11.03 4.25 1.15
CA GLU A 148 11.48 5.64 1.26
C GLU A 148 10.52 6.61 0.58
N THR A 149 10.11 6.30 -0.66
CA THR A 149 9.12 7.09 -1.39
C THR A 149 7.79 7.13 -0.67
N ALA A 150 7.34 6.00 -0.12
CA ALA A 150 6.11 5.94 0.67
C ALA A 150 6.16 6.87 1.88
N ALA A 151 7.25 6.85 2.64
CA ALA A 151 7.42 7.73 3.80
C ALA A 151 7.40 9.21 3.41
N GLN A 152 8.11 9.59 2.35
CA GLN A 152 8.17 10.96 1.84
C GLN A 152 6.82 11.44 1.32
N GLU A 153 6.13 10.64 0.51
CA GLU A 153 4.84 10.97 -0.09
C GLU A 153 3.73 11.08 0.96
N ILE A 154 3.72 10.18 1.96
CA ILE A 154 2.80 10.27 3.10
C ILE A 154 3.04 11.57 3.86
N ALA A 155 4.30 11.86 4.24
CA ALA A 155 4.64 13.06 5.00
C ALA A 155 4.36 14.37 4.24
N TYR A 156 4.36 14.33 2.90
CA TYR A 156 4.04 15.50 2.07
C TYR A 156 2.58 15.95 2.25
N PHE A 157 1.66 15.01 2.42
CA PHE A 157 0.23 15.31 2.47
C PHE A 157 -0.42 15.09 3.84
N PHE A 158 0.09 14.20 4.67
CA PHE A 158 -0.54 13.81 5.94
C PHE A 158 0.38 14.05 7.12
N ARG A 159 -0.18 14.64 8.18
CA ARG A 159 0.49 14.68 9.48
C ARG A 159 0.30 13.33 10.18
N GLY A 160 1.21 12.96 11.08
CA GLY A 160 1.11 11.72 11.83
C GLY A 160 -0.21 11.57 12.60
N THR A 161 -0.78 12.69 13.07
CA THR A 161 -2.08 12.75 13.77
C THR A 161 -3.30 12.49 12.87
N GLU A 162 -3.13 12.56 11.56
CA GLU A 162 -4.20 12.30 10.58
C GLU A 162 -4.26 10.83 10.15
N ILE A 163 -3.28 10.02 10.59
CA ILE A 163 -3.24 8.60 10.31
C ILE A 163 -3.89 7.84 11.46
N CYS A 164 -4.93 7.08 11.14
CA CYS A 164 -5.74 6.34 12.10
C CYS A 164 -5.49 4.83 11.94
N PRO A 165 -4.50 4.25 12.65
CA PRO A 165 -4.28 2.81 12.61
C PRO A 165 -5.55 2.06 13.00
N ARG A 166 -5.84 0.98 12.27
CA ARG A 166 -7.03 0.16 12.51
C ARG A 166 -6.60 -1.18 13.11
N PRO A 167 -7.36 -1.72 14.09
CA PRO A 167 -7.08 -3.01 14.70
C PRO A 167 -7.19 -4.17 13.71
#